data_b8b00651b081b8e515c8e37e821d48a9
#
_entry.id   b8b00651b081b8e515c8e37e821d48a9
#
_cell.length_a   1.000
_cell.length_b   1.000
_cell.length_c   1.000
_cell.angle_alpha   90.00
_cell.angle_beta   90.00
_cell.angle_gamma   90.00
#
_symmetry.space_group_name_H-M   'P 1'
#
loop_
_entity.id
_entity.type
_entity.pdbx_description
1 polymer ?
#
loop_
_entity_poly.entity_id
_entity_poly.type
_entity_poly.pdbx_seq_one_letter_code
_entity_poly.pdbx_strand_id
1 'polypeptide(L)'
;MWAEESVFYQIYPLGLCGTPWVNDGVQAHRIGKIGDWAEHIGRLGANAVYLSPLFDSDSHGYDTRDYRRVDVRLGTNEELAQVCRTLHAHGIRVVLDGVFNHVGRGFWAFRDVQEKKWDSPYKDWFHINFDGNSNYNDGFWYEGWEGHYELVKLNLQNPAVADYLLDCVKFWVETFDIDGLRLDVAYCLDKGFLARLRQFTQELKPDFFLVGETLHGD
;
A
#
# COMPACT_ATOMS: atom_id res chain seq x y z
N MET A 1 -8.05 19.29 12.74
CA MET A 1 -7.04 18.52 11.94
C MET A 1 -7.17 19.00 10.51
N TRP A 2 -6.06 19.15 9.74
CA TRP A 2 -6.13 19.68 8.38
C TRP A 2 -7.15 18.92 7.48
N ALA A 3 -7.29 17.62 7.67
CA ALA A 3 -8.20 16.79 6.87
C ALA A 3 -9.69 17.11 7.05
N GLU A 4 -10.09 17.69 8.19
CA GLU A 4 -11.48 18.09 8.44
C GLU A 4 -11.96 19.26 7.59
N GLU A 5 -10.99 20.04 7.09
CA GLU A 5 -11.22 21.22 6.21
C GLU A 5 -10.80 20.92 4.77
N SER A 6 -10.55 19.64 4.44
CA SER A 6 -10.02 19.26 3.13
C SER A 6 -11.07 18.69 2.21
N VAL A 7 -10.92 18.99 0.92
CA VAL A 7 -11.58 18.32 -0.18
C VAL A 7 -10.56 17.41 -0.85
N PHE A 8 -10.88 16.12 -0.88
CA PHE A 8 -9.99 15.09 -1.43
C PHE A 8 -10.28 14.85 -2.91
N TYR A 9 -9.23 14.76 -3.70
CA TYR A 9 -9.25 14.27 -5.07
C TYR A 9 -8.59 12.89 -5.12
N GLN A 10 -9.26 11.89 -5.68
CA GLN A 10 -8.69 10.55 -5.80
C GLN A 10 -8.10 10.32 -7.19
N ILE A 11 -6.92 9.70 -7.22
CA ILE A 11 -6.28 9.22 -8.46
C ILE A 11 -5.94 7.73 -8.29
N TYR A 12 -6.29 6.91 -9.27
CA TYR A 12 -5.75 5.57 -9.44
C TYR A 12 -4.55 5.64 -10.40
N PRO A 13 -3.30 5.61 -9.87
CA PRO A 13 -2.10 5.89 -10.65
C PRO A 13 -1.90 4.96 -11.84
N LEU A 14 -2.06 3.64 -11.65
CA LEU A 14 -1.89 2.66 -12.71
C LEU A 14 -2.85 2.94 -13.88
N GLY A 15 -4.11 3.28 -13.58
CA GLY A 15 -5.12 3.63 -14.59
C GLY A 15 -4.83 4.96 -15.26
N LEU A 16 -4.60 6.04 -14.49
CA LEU A 16 -4.31 7.37 -15.05
C LEU A 16 -3.07 7.36 -15.95
N CYS A 17 -2.03 6.64 -15.55
CA CYS A 17 -0.78 6.54 -16.29
C CYS A 17 -0.82 5.55 -17.46
N GLY A 18 -1.92 4.81 -17.64
CA GLY A 18 -2.10 3.87 -18.76
C GLY A 18 -1.09 2.72 -18.72
N THR A 19 -0.91 2.12 -17.55
CA THR A 19 -0.01 0.97 -17.39
C THR A 19 -0.66 -0.32 -17.93
N PRO A 20 0.12 -1.32 -18.35
CA PRO A 20 -0.42 -2.65 -18.61
C PRO A 20 -1.03 -3.23 -17.31
N TRP A 21 -2.08 -4.04 -17.45
CA TRP A 21 -2.78 -4.63 -16.31
C TRP A 21 -1.88 -5.55 -15.49
N VAL A 22 -1.20 -6.47 -16.15
CA VAL A 22 -0.22 -7.36 -15.51
C VAL A 22 1.13 -6.68 -15.50
N ASN A 23 1.85 -6.79 -14.38
CA ASN A 23 3.19 -6.27 -14.26
C ASN A 23 4.15 -7.08 -15.15
N ASP A 24 4.58 -6.45 -16.23
CA ASP A 24 5.50 -7.02 -17.21
C ASP A 24 7.00 -6.87 -16.83
N GLY A 25 7.27 -6.22 -15.69
CA GLY A 25 8.62 -5.96 -15.21
C GLY A 25 9.38 -4.89 -15.99
N VAL A 26 8.74 -4.23 -16.96
CA VAL A 26 9.38 -3.21 -17.78
C VAL A 26 9.34 -1.85 -17.07
N GLN A 27 10.54 -1.29 -16.83
CA GLN A 27 10.66 0.03 -16.24
C GLN A 27 10.09 1.10 -17.18
N ALA A 28 9.14 1.87 -16.66
CA ALA A 28 8.56 3.02 -17.35
C ALA A 28 8.73 4.30 -16.51
N HIS A 29 8.45 5.47 -17.11
CA HIS A 29 8.56 6.79 -16.49
C HIS A 29 7.27 7.58 -16.75
N ARG A 30 6.17 7.18 -16.10
CA ARG A 30 4.82 7.68 -16.37
C ARG A 30 4.22 8.47 -15.21
N ILE A 31 4.75 8.27 -13.98
CA ILE A 31 4.15 8.79 -12.75
C ILE A 31 4.11 10.31 -12.69
N GLY A 32 5.01 10.99 -13.41
CA GLY A 32 5.04 12.46 -13.55
C GLY A 32 3.70 13.04 -14.02
N LYS A 33 2.90 12.27 -14.76
CA LYS A 33 1.55 12.66 -15.19
C LYS A 33 0.64 13.06 -14.01
N ILE A 34 0.84 12.50 -12.81
CA ILE A 34 0.10 12.89 -11.61
C ILE A 34 0.42 14.34 -11.24
N GLY A 35 1.70 14.75 -11.34
CA GLY A 35 2.13 16.11 -11.08
C GLY A 35 1.49 17.12 -12.04
N ASP A 36 1.27 16.75 -13.31
CA ASP A 36 0.61 17.59 -14.31
C ASP A 36 -0.85 17.92 -13.94
N TRP A 37 -1.46 17.13 -13.06
CA TRP A 37 -2.82 17.38 -12.57
C TRP A 37 -2.90 18.36 -11.39
N ALA A 38 -1.79 18.76 -10.79
CA ALA A 38 -1.77 19.58 -9.59
C ALA A 38 -2.57 20.89 -9.77
N GLU A 39 -2.38 21.59 -10.89
CA GLU A 39 -3.13 22.83 -11.18
C GLU A 39 -4.64 22.56 -11.34
N HIS A 40 -5.01 21.48 -12.02
CA HIS A 40 -6.42 21.08 -12.18
C HIS A 40 -7.08 20.79 -10.83
N ILE A 41 -6.42 20.01 -9.95
CA ILE A 41 -6.88 19.67 -8.62
C ILE A 41 -7.10 20.94 -7.78
N GLY A 42 -6.13 21.88 -7.79
CA GLY A 42 -6.25 23.14 -7.08
C GLY A 42 -7.38 24.01 -7.59
N ARG A 43 -7.61 24.07 -8.91
CA ARG A 43 -8.72 24.83 -9.52
C ARG A 43 -10.10 24.28 -9.16
N LEU A 44 -10.22 22.99 -8.85
CA LEU A 44 -11.45 22.37 -8.33
C LEU A 44 -11.69 22.72 -6.86
N GLY A 45 -10.74 23.35 -6.18
CA GLY A 45 -10.80 23.64 -4.74
C GLY A 45 -10.41 22.45 -3.87
N ALA A 46 -9.86 21.37 -4.46
CA ALA A 46 -9.32 20.26 -3.69
C ALA A 46 -7.90 20.61 -3.20
N ASN A 47 -7.61 20.27 -1.94
CA ASN A 47 -6.35 20.56 -1.26
C ASN A 47 -5.70 19.31 -0.67
N ALA A 48 -6.23 18.14 -0.99
CA ALA A 48 -5.62 16.85 -0.70
C ALA A 48 -5.84 15.89 -1.86
N VAL A 49 -4.87 15.04 -2.15
CA VAL A 49 -4.97 13.94 -3.09
C VAL A 49 -4.83 12.61 -2.37
N TYR A 50 -5.73 11.68 -2.66
CA TYR A 50 -5.59 10.29 -2.29
C TYR A 50 -5.12 9.52 -3.52
N LEU A 51 -3.95 8.90 -3.41
CA LEU A 51 -3.38 8.03 -4.43
C LEU A 51 -3.68 6.58 -4.07
N SER A 52 -4.50 5.90 -4.89
CA SER A 52 -4.69 4.45 -4.81
C SER A 52 -3.35 3.73 -4.97
N PRO A 53 -3.24 2.41 -4.71
CA PRO A 53 -1.96 1.72 -4.64
C PRO A 53 -1.04 2.00 -5.83
N LEU A 54 0.23 2.27 -5.53
CA LEU A 54 1.24 2.65 -6.52
C LEU A 54 2.60 1.96 -6.31
N PHE A 55 2.72 1.12 -5.27
CA PHE A 55 3.93 0.34 -5.04
C PHE A 55 3.93 -0.93 -5.90
N ASP A 56 5.09 -1.55 -6.05
CA ASP A 56 5.29 -2.72 -6.93
C ASP A 56 4.28 -3.82 -6.61
N SER A 57 3.58 -4.29 -7.63
CA SER A 57 2.44 -5.20 -7.51
C SER A 57 2.39 -6.22 -8.62
N ASP A 58 1.62 -7.29 -8.43
CA ASP A 58 1.41 -8.31 -9.47
C ASP A 58 0.56 -7.76 -10.63
N SER A 59 -0.50 -6.97 -10.32
CA SER A 59 -1.41 -6.42 -11.31
C SER A 59 -2.02 -5.07 -10.93
N HIS A 60 -3.07 -5.07 -10.12
CA HIS A 60 -3.92 -3.89 -9.87
C HIS A 60 -3.47 -2.96 -8.74
N GLY A 61 -2.35 -3.26 -8.08
CA GLY A 61 -1.79 -2.45 -7.01
C GLY A 61 -2.13 -2.96 -5.60
N TYR A 62 -3.28 -3.59 -5.39
CA TYR A 62 -3.64 -4.19 -4.09
C TYR A 62 -2.94 -5.52 -3.84
N ASP A 63 -2.31 -6.11 -4.83
CA ASP A 63 -1.51 -7.32 -4.80
C ASP A 63 0.00 -6.99 -4.72
N THR A 64 0.38 -6.29 -3.64
CA THR A 64 1.71 -5.72 -3.42
C THR A 64 2.81 -6.80 -3.41
N ARG A 65 3.90 -6.52 -4.14
CA ARG A 65 5.16 -7.30 -4.12
C ARG A 65 6.22 -6.68 -3.23
N ASP A 66 6.32 -5.34 -3.25
CA ASP A 66 7.33 -4.60 -2.50
C ASP A 66 6.78 -3.21 -2.11
N TYR A 67 6.66 -2.96 -0.81
CA TYR A 67 6.18 -1.70 -0.26
C TYR A 67 7.19 -0.55 -0.35
N ARG A 68 8.45 -0.83 -0.66
CA ARG A 68 9.52 0.19 -0.69
C ARG A 68 9.91 0.61 -2.09
N ARG A 69 9.28 0.04 -3.11
CA ARG A 69 9.54 0.34 -4.51
C ARG A 69 8.25 0.78 -5.20
N VAL A 70 8.29 1.93 -5.86
CA VAL A 70 7.24 2.33 -6.79
C VAL A 70 7.13 1.30 -7.90
N ASP A 71 5.91 1.01 -8.32
CA ASP A 71 5.66 0.04 -9.40
C ASP A 71 6.45 0.41 -10.65
N VAL A 72 7.21 -0.54 -11.17
CA VAL A 72 8.10 -0.30 -12.32
C VAL A 72 7.36 0.21 -13.55
N ARG A 73 6.08 -0.14 -13.68
CA ARG A 73 5.21 0.35 -14.76
C ARG A 73 4.87 1.84 -14.62
N LEU A 74 5.01 2.42 -13.43
CA LEU A 74 4.78 3.83 -13.14
C LEU A 74 6.06 4.66 -13.21
N GLY A 75 7.11 4.23 -12.50
CA GLY A 75 8.32 5.02 -12.39
C GLY A 75 9.27 4.54 -11.30
N THR A 76 10.02 5.50 -10.74
CA THR A 76 10.97 5.28 -9.65
C THR A 76 10.54 5.99 -8.37
N ASN A 77 11.21 5.67 -7.26
CA ASN A 77 10.99 6.35 -5.98
C ASN A 77 11.31 7.85 -6.07
N GLU A 78 12.37 8.20 -6.81
CA GLU A 78 12.78 9.59 -7.01
C GLU A 78 11.71 10.38 -7.78
N GLU A 79 11.08 9.75 -8.77
CA GLU A 79 10.00 10.37 -9.54
C GLU A 79 8.74 10.57 -8.69
N LEU A 80 8.38 9.59 -7.84
CA LEU A 80 7.28 9.77 -6.87
C LEU A 80 7.58 10.89 -5.88
N ALA A 81 8.80 10.95 -5.34
CA ALA A 81 9.21 12.04 -4.47
C ALA A 81 9.10 13.41 -5.17
N GLN A 82 9.41 13.49 -6.47
CA GLN A 82 9.22 14.71 -7.25
C GLN A 82 7.73 15.05 -7.43
N VAL A 83 6.88 14.06 -7.69
CA VAL A 83 5.42 14.27 -7.78
C VAL A 83 4.88 14.81 -6.47
N CYS A 84 5.27 14.24 -5.31
CA CYS A 84 4.84 14.73 -3.99
C CYS A 84 5.28 16.18 -3.76
N ARG A 85 6.53 16.55 -4.09
CA ARG A 85 7.00 17.93 -4.00
C ARG A 85 6.19 18.87 -4.89
N THR A 86 5.83 18.45 -6.09
CA THR A 86 5.00 19.24 -7.01
C THR A 86 3.60 19.48 -6.43
N LEU A 87 2.97 18.43 -5.89
CA LEU A 87 1.66 18.55 -5.23
C LEU A 87 1.73 19.51 -4.02
N HIS A 88 2.72 19.33 -3.15
CA HIS A 88 2.93 20.23 -1.99
C HIS A 88 3.17 21.68 -2.40
N ALA A 89 3.91 21.94 -3.48
CA ALA A 89 4.12 23.29 -4.02
C ALA A 89 2.81 23.96 -4.49
N HIS A 90 1.79 23.17 -4.81
CA HIS A 90 0.43 23.63 -5.13
C HIS A 90 -0.50 23.64 -3.91
N GLY A 91 0.02 23.45 -2.70
CA GLY A 91 -0.78 23.39 -1.46
C GLY A 91 -1.64 22.14 -1.32
N ILE A 92 -1.31 21.06 -2.04
CA ILE A 92 -2.06 19.80 -2.05
C ILE A 92 -1.35 18.78 -1.16
N ARG A 93 -2.03 18.29 -0.13
CA ARG A 93 -1.58 17.22 0.74
C ARG A 93 -1.66 15.86 0.05
N VAL A 94 -0.74 14.94 0.40
CA VAL A 94 -0.64 13.61 -0.23
C VAL A 94 -0.98 12.50 0.76
N VAL A 95 -2.00 11.71 0.43
CA VAL A 95 -2.43 10.52 1.16
C VAL A 95 -2.21 9.31 0.27
N LEU A 96 -1.47 8.31 0.75
CA LEU A 96 -1.25 7.04 0.04
C LEU A 96 -2.17 5.94 0.54
N ASP A 97 -2.28 4.88 -0.24
CA ASP A 97 -3.00 3.67 0.17
C ASP A 97 -2.10 2.75 1.00
N GLY A 98 -2.57 2.41 2.19
CA GLY A 98 -1.96 1.44 3.08
C GLY A 98 -2.64 0.08 2.96
N VAL A 99 -2.17 -0.76 2.06
CA VAL A 99 -2.68 -2.12 1.84
C VAL A 99 -1.97 -3.07 2.80
N PHE A 100 -2.46 -3.18 4.04
CA PHE A 100 -1.77 -3.92 5.11
C PHE A 100 -2.43 -5.24 5.51
N ASN A 101 -3.65 -5.51 5.03
CA ASN A 101 -4.33 -6.77 5.32
C ASN A 101 -3.73 -7.95 4.55
N HIS A 102 -3.28 -7.71 3.34
CA HIS A 102 -2.83 -8.73 2.41
C HIS A 102 -1.73 -8.22 1.47
N VAL A 103 -1.09 -9.16 0.79
CA VAL A 103 -0.06 -8.91 -0.23
C VAL A 103 -0.33 -9.77 -1.47
N GLY A 104 0.32 -9.46 -2.58
CA GLY A 104 0.33 -10.31 -3.76
C GLY A 104 1.11 -11.60 -3.56
N ARG A 105 0.86 -12.59 -4.39
CA ARG A 105 1.63 -13.85 -4.39
C ARG A 105 3.11 -13.64 -4.76
N GLY A 106 3.41 -12.54 -5.45
CA GLY A 106 4.78 -12.11 -5.77
C GLY A 106 5.54 -11.45 -4.61
N PHE A 107 4.91 -11.24 -3.45
CA PHE A 107 5.57 -10.66 -2.28
C PHE A 107 6.76 -11.51 -1.83
N TRP A 108 7.90 -10.87 -1.60
CA TRP A 108 9.18 -11.55 -1.41
C TRP A 108 9.17 -12.58 -0.25
N ALA A 109 8.52 -12.28 0.87
CA ALA A 109 8.42 -13.22 2.00
C ALA A 109 7.50 -14.40 1.68
N PHE A 110 6.42 -14.20 0.91
CA PHE A 110 5.55 -15.28 0.49
C PHE A 110 6.22 -16.18 -0.56
N ARG A 111 7.03 -15.61 -1.46
CA ARG A 111 7.84 -16.38 -2.39
C ARG A 111 8.85 -17.28 -1.68
N ASP A 112 9.48 -16.78 -0.61
CA ASP A 112 10.35 -17.62 0.23
C ASP A 112 9.58 -18.81 0.84
N VAL A 113 8.34 -18.56 1.30
CA VAL A 113 7.47 -19.66 1.79
C VAL A 113 7.10 -20.65 0.67
N GLN A 114 6.76 -20.14 -0.52
CA GLN A 114 6.47 -21.02 -1.67
C GLN A 114 7.66 -21.94 -2.02
N GLU A 115 8.89 -21.44 -1.89
CA GLU A 115 10.11 -22.16 -2.18
C GLU A 115 10.53 -23.12 -1.06
N LYS A 116 10.62 -22.61 0.19
CA LYS A 116 11.16 -23.35 1.35
C LYS A 116 10.13 -24.05 2.21
N LYS A 117 8.85 -23.76 2.01
CA LYS A 117 7.73 -24.37 2.75
C LYS A 117 7.92 -24.19 4.27
N TRP A 118 7.93 -25.29 5.00
CA TRP A 118 8.09 -25.33 6.44
C TRP A 118 9.40 -24.70 6.94
N ASP A 119 10.46 -24.74 6.14
CA ASP A 119 11.78 -24.23 6.50
C ASP A 119 11.91 -22.69 6.29
N SER A 120 10.88 -22.04 5.73
CA SER A 120 10.90 -20.60 5.58
C SER A 120 10.82 -19.89 6.93
N PRO A 121 11.70 -18.90 7.20
CA PRO A 121 11.59 -18.07 8.39
C PRO A 121 10.37 -17.13 8.37
N TYR A 122 9.69 -17.01 7.24
CA TYR A 122 8.53 -16.13 7.03
C TYR A 122 7.19 -16.85 7.07
N LYS A 123 7.15 -18.18 7.33
CA LYS A 123 5.90 -18.92 7.36
C LYS A 123 4.87 -18.37 8.34
N ASP A 124 5.30 -17.83 9.47
CA ASP A 124 4.44 -17.26 10.51
C ASP A 124 4.00 -15.81 10.20
N TRP A 125 4.48 -15.24 9.07
CA TRP A 125 4.00 -13.95 8.55
C TRP A 125 2.61 -14.05 7.92
N PHE A 126 2.16 -15.27 7.65
CA PHE A 126 0.90 -15.60 7.00
C PHE A 126 0.14 -16.65 7.84
N HIS A 127 -1.13 -16.84 7.53
CA HIS A 127 -1.92 -17.92 8.13
C HIS A 127 -1.84 -19.15 7.23
N ILE A 128 -0.94 -20.07 7.53
CA ILE A 128 -0.60 -21.22 6.68
C ILE A 128 -1.00 -22.53 7.36
N ASN A 129 -1.51 -23.49 6.57
CA ASN A 129 -1.70 -24.89 6.96
C ASN A 129 -0.95 -25.78 5.97
N PHE A 130 0.10 -26.46 6.44
CA PHE A 130 0.92 -27.33 5.63
C PHE A 130 0.28 -28.71 5.36
N ASP A 131 -0.80 -29.07 6.04
CA ASP A 131 -1.57 -30.28 5.76
C ASP A 131 -2.64 -30.08 4.66
N GLY A 132 -2.82 -28.83 4.20
CA GLY A 132 -3.75 -28.45 3.15
C GLY A 132 -3.08 -28.13 1.82
N ASN A 133 -3.88 -27.64 0.88
CA ASN A 133 -3.38 -27.15 -0.41
C ASN A 133 -4.17 -25.92 -0.85
N SER A 134 -3.55 -25.03 -1.60
CA SER A 134 -4.21 -23.88 -2.23
C SER A 134 -4.76 -24.26 -3.61
N ASN A 135 -5.59 -23.36 -4.17
CA ASN A 135 -6.06 -23.50 -5.56
C ASN A 135 -4.94 -23.28 -6.61
N TYR A 136 -3.76 -22.80 -6.18
CA TYR A 136 -2.55 -22.68 -7.00
C TYR A 136 -1.64 -23.92 -6.91
N ASN A 137 -2.06 -24.95 -6.16
CA ASN A 137 -1.28 -26.17 -5.93
C ASN A 137 0.09 -25.91 -5.28
N ASP A 138 0.14 -25.04 -4.28
CA ASP A 138 1.36 -24.68 -3.58
C ASP A 138 1.93 -25.78 -2.68
N GLY A 139 1.14 -26.84 -2.39
CA GLY A 139 1.49 -27.89 -1.43
C GLY A 139 1.29 -27.45 0.02
N PHE A 140 0.59 -26.35 0.26
CA PHE A 140 0.06 -25.88 1.54
C PHE A 140 -1.16 -25.00 1.28
N TRP A 141 -2.04 -24.88 2.28
CA TRP A 141 -3.14 -23.93 2.29
C TRP A 141 -2.71 -22.64 3.01
N TYR A 142 -3.26 -21.51 2.61
CA TYR A 142 -3.11 -20.22 3.28
C TYR A 142 -4.40 -19.41 3.21
N GLU A 143 -4.57 -18.50 4.15
CA GLU A 143 -5.71 -17.59 4.15
C GLU A 143 -5.48 -16.47 3.13
N GLY A 144 -6.48 -16.26 2.24
CA GLY A 144 -6.59 -15.09 1.37
C GLY A 144 -7.66 -14.14 1.90
N TRP A 145 -7.65 -12.89 1.42
CA TRP A 145 -8.71 -11.95 1.71
C TRP A 145 -10.03 -12.43 1.09
N GLU A 146 -11.04 -12.70 1.95
CA GLU A 146 -12.38 -13.15 1.55
C GLU A 146 -12.40 -14.31 0.53
N GLY A 147 -11.41 -15.20 0.59
CA GLY A 147 -11.28 -16.35 -0.33
C GLY A 147 -10.55 -16.04 -1.63
N HIS A 148 -10.06 -14.83 -1.81
CA HIS A 148 -9.20 -14.42 -2.92
C HIS A 148 -7.75 -14.85 -2.64
N TYR A 149 -7.32 -15.97 -3.20
CA TYR A 149 -5.99 -16.54 -2.96
C TYR A 149 -4.86 -15.74 -3.62
N GLU A 150 -5.15 -14.88 -4.59
CA GLU A 150 -4.20 -13.92 -5.15
C GLU A 150 -3.81 -12.82 -4.15
N LEU A 151 -4.63 -12.62 -3.10
CA LEU A 151 -4.45 -11.64 -2.02
C LEU A 151 -4.14 -12.38 -0.72
N VAL A 152 -2.86 -12.67 -0.50
CA VAL A 152 -2.37 -13.48 0.63
C VAL A 152 -2.44 -12.70 1.93
N LYS A 153 -3.24 -13.15 2.89
CA LYS A 153 -3.45 -12.45 4.14
C LYS A 153 -2.21 -12.45 5.03
N LEU A 154 -1.84 -11.27 5.53
CA LEU A 154 -0.77 -11.08 6.49
C LEU A 154 -1.24 -11.39 7.93
N ASN A 155 -0.37 -11.97 8.73
CA ASN A 155 -0.56 -12.14 10.16
C ASN A 155 -0.11 -10.88 10.91
N LEU A 156 -1.00 -9.90 11.06
CA LEU A 156 -0.71 -8.63 11.72
C LEU A 156 -0.47 -8.77 13.25
N GLN A 157 -0.79 -9.92 13.85
CA GLN A 157 -0.46 -10.22 15.24
C GLN A 157 1.00 -10.65 15.41
N ASN A 158 1.68 -11.02 14.32
CA ASN A 158 3.11 -11.28 14.34
C ASN A 158 3.88 -9.94 14.45
N PRO A 159 4.68 -9.73 15.54
CA PRO A 159 5.41 -8.47 15.72
C PRO A 159 6.34 -8.13 14.57
N ALA A 160 6.99 -9.14 13.96
CA ALA A 160 7.91 -8.91 12.84
C ALA A 160 7.19 -8.38 11.59
N VAL A 161 5.95 -8.82 11.33
CA VAL A 161 5.10 -8.28 10.25
C VAL A 161 4.74 -6.83 10.54
N ALA A 162 4.26 -6.56 11.76
CA ALA A 162 3.88 -5.21 12.16
C ALA A 162 5.09 -4.25 12.10
N ASP A 163 6.25 -4.66 12.61
CA ASP A 163 7.49 -3.87 12.57
C ASP A 163 7.91 -3.57 11.12
N TYR A 164 7.87 -4.58 10.24
CA TYR A 164 8.19 -4.40 8.82
C TYR A 164 7.27 -3.38 8.14
N LEU A 165 5.96 -3.46 8.39
CA LEU A 165 5.00 -2.53 7.79
C LEU A 165 5.18 -1.10 8.33
N LEU A 166 5.44 -0.94 9.64
CA LEU A 166 5.73 0.37 10.24
C LEU A 166 7.02 0.97 9.66
N ASP A 167 8.06 0.16 9.45
CA ASP A 167 9.28 0.60 8.78
C ASP A 167 9.04 1.02 7.32
N CYS A 168 8.10 0.37 6.61
CA CYS A 168 7.68 0.83 5.29
C CYS A 168 6.98 2.19 5.36
N VAL A 169 6.08 2.40 6.32
CA VAL A 169 5.42 3.70 6.54
C VAL A 169 6.44 4.80 6.86
N LYS A 170 7.41 4.51 7.73
CA LYS A 170 8.52 5.43 8.02
C LYS A 170 9.27 5.80 6.75
N PHE A 171 9.62 4.81 5.94
CA PHE A 171 10.29 5.03 4.65
C PHE A 171 9.45 5.94 3.73
N TRP A 172 8.12 5.77 3.66
CA TRP A 172 7.26 6.63 2.85
C TRP A 172 7.23 8.08 3.35
N VAL A 173 7.15 8.28 4.68
CA VAL A 173 7.20 9.62 5.27
C VAL A 173 8.55 10.29 5.01
N GLU A 174 9.66 9.60 5.24
CA GLU A 174 11.00 10.15 5.08
C GLU A 174 11.39 10.41 3.61
N THR A 175 10.89 9.56 2.68
CA THR A 175 11.29 9.64 1.27
C THR A 175 10.35 10.51 0.44
N PHE A 176 9.05 10.44 0.71
CA PHE A 176 8.01 11.08 -0.10
C PHE A 176 7.31 12.23 0.62
N ASP A 177 7.56 12.40 1.91
CA ASP A 177 6.91 13.41 2.78
C ASP A 177 5.37 13.33 2.76
N ILE A 178 4.82 12.12 2.73
CA ILE A 178 3.37 11.92 2.71
C ILE A 178 2.68 12.48 3.96
N ASP A 179 1.42 12.89 3.82
CA ASP A 179 0.64 13.54 4.88
C ASP A 179 -0.36 12.61 5.56
N GLY A 180 -0.57 11.42 5.00
CA GLY A 180 -1.49 10.46 5.57
C GLY A 180 -1.59 9.16 4.80
N LEU A 181 -2.42 8.25 5.35
CA LEU A 181 -2.77 6.97 4.73
C LEU A 181 -4.27 6.77 4.72
N ARG A 182 -4.78 6.24 3.63
CA ARG A 182 -6.04 5.51 3.60
C ARG A 182 -5.73 4.04 3.87
N LEU A 183 -6.44 3.43 4.79
CA LEU A 183 -6.24 2.03 5.17
C LEU A 183 -7.23 1.15 4.41
N ASP A 184 -6.71 0.38 3.48
CA ASP A 184 -7.45 -0.61 2.72
C ASP A 184 -8.08 -1.64 3.66
N VAL A 185 -9.35 -1.97 3.43
CA VAL A 185 -10.16 -2.93 4.22
C VAL A 185 -9.92 -2.80 5.74
N ALA A 186 -9.99 -1.57 6.26
CA ALA A 186 -9.64 -1.28 7.67
C ALA A 186 -10.43 -2.12 8.67
N TYR A 187 -11.65 -2.56 8.32
CA TYR A 187 -12.47 -3.46 9.13
C TYR A 187 -11.86 -4.87 9.29
N CYS A 188 -10.93 -5.27 8.43
CA CYS A 188 -10.19 -6.54 8.51
C CYS A 188 -8.89 -6.45 9.30
N LEU A 189 -8.40 -5.22 9.60
CA LEU A 189 -7.10 -5.02 10.25
C LEU A 189 -7.16 -5.33 11.75
N ASP A 190 -6.07 -5.91 12.26
CA ASP A 190 -5.91 -6.14 13.69
C ASP A 190 -5.93 -4.82 14.48
N LYS A 191 -6.73 -4.76 15.54
CA LYS A 191 -6.89 -3.52 16.35
C LYS A 191 -5.60 -3.10 17.05
N GLY A 192 -4.78 -4.07 17.46
CA GLY A 192 -3.47 -3.82 18.06
C GLY A 192 -2.52 -3.18 17.05
N PHE A 193 -2.52 -3.68 15.82
CA PHE A 193 -1.76 -3.08 14.72
C PHE A 193 -2.24 -1.65 14.43
N LEU A 194 -3.55 -1.41 14.35
CA LEU A 194 -4.10 -0.06 14.12
C LEU A 194 -3.68 0.93 15.22
N ALA A 195 -3.71 0.51 16.49
CA ALA A 195 -3.28 1.35 17.61
C ALA A 195 -1.78 1.68 17.53
N ARG A 196 -0.93 0.69 17.20
CA ARG A 196 0.51 0.88 16.98
C ARG A 196 0.79 1.81 15.80
N LEU A 197 0.10 1.60 14.68
CA LEU A 197 0.23 2.45 13.49
C LEU A 197 -0.12 3.92 13.83
N ARG A 198 -1.22 4.14 14.55
CA ARG A 198 -1.63 5.48 14.98
C ARG A 198 -0.56 6.17 15.85
N GLN A 199 -0.07 5.49 16.87
CA GLN A 199 0.98 6.03 17.74
C GLN A 199 2.25 6.34 16.93
N PHE A 200 2.71 5.38 16.14
CA PHE A 200 3.94 5.48 15.34
C PHE A 200 3.89 6.64 14.35
N THR A 201 2.78 6.79 13.64
CA THR A 201 2.64 7.87 12.65
C THR A 201 2.56 9.25 13.31
N GLN A 202 1.97 9.37 14.52
CA GLN A 202 1.96 10.63 15.27
C GLN A 202 3.36 11.03 15.78
N GLU A 203 4.21 10.05 16.09
CA GLU A 203 5.61 10.30 16.48
C GLU A 203 6.44 10.76 15.27
N LEU A 204 6.16 10.25 14.07
CA LEU A 204 6.84 10.66 12.84
C LEU A 204 6.38 12.05 12.36
N LYS A 205 5.08 12.31 12.37
CA LYS A 205 4.47 13.55 11.85
C LYS A 205 3.19 13.83 12.66
N PRO A 206 3.19 14.82 13.60
CA PRO A 206 2.09 14.99 14.57
C PRO A 206 0.70 15.18 13.97
N ASP A 207 0.62 15.75 12.76
CA ASP A 207 -0.61 15.98 12.01
C ASP A 207 -0.91 14.91 10.95
N PHE A 208 -0.23 13.75 11.01
CA PHE A 208 -0.41 12.65 10.08
C PHE A 208 -1.85 12.13 10.11
N PHE A 209 -2.47 12.05 8.95
CA PHE A 209 -3.87 11.64 8.79
C PHE A 209 -4.01 10.14 8.53
N LEU A 210 -4.97 9.51 9.20
CA LEU A 210 -5.39 8.13 8.94
C LEU A 210 -6.89 8.11 8.68
N VAL A 211 -7.29 7.47 7.59
CA VAL A 211 -8.68 7.18 7.24
C VAL A 211 -8.83 5.71 6.88
N GLY A 212 -9.81 5.03 7.45
CA GLY A 212 -10.09 3.63 7.18
C GLY A 212 -11.20 3.46 6.15
N GLU A 213 -11.02 2.51 5.23
CA GLU A 213 -12.13 2.00 4.44
C GLU A 213 -13.00 1.09 5.31
N THR A 214 -14.30 1.39 5.41
CA THR A 214 -15.30 0.58 6.09
C THR A 214 -16.49 0.36 5.16
N LEU A 215 -16.71 -0.89 4.77
CA LEU A 215 -17.80 -1.24 3.84
C LEU A 215 -19.12 -1.51 4.54
N HIS A 216 -19.10 -1.79 5.84
CA HIS A 216 -20.25 -2.08 6.66
C HIS A 216 -20.34 -1.00 7.74
N GLY A 217 -21.35 -0.16 7.62
CA GLY A 217 -21.63 0.88 8.60
C GLY A 217 -22.43 0.34 9.77
N ASP A 218 -21.75 -0.20 10.79
CA ASP A 218 -22.31 -0.46 12.11
C ASP A 218 -21.60 0.39 13.14
#